data_59d15d61f95f454c189cb947840fb81e
#
_entry.id   59d15d61f95f454c189cb947840fb81e
#
_cell.length_a   1.000
_cell.length_b   1.000
_cell.length_c   1.000
_cell.angle_alpha   90.00
_cell.angle_beta   90.00
_cell.angle_gamma   90.00
#
_symmetry.space_group_name_H-M   'P 1'
#
loop_
_entity.id
_entity.type
_entity.pdbx_description
1 polymer ?
#
loop_
_entity_poly.entity_id
_entity_poly.type
_entity_poly.pdbx_seq_one_letter_code
_entity_poly.pdbx_strand_id
1 'polypeptide(L)'
;MLPDGDDADPRRARSRTRLLDAAAHLLSTGGVEAVTIEAVTKASKVARTTLYRHFTSSSHLLAATFERFLPQVTPPLPSSVPLREQLIELLTRQATLFAEAPLHLTTLAWVSLGPTSSNSDDAGHTQSLRTRVVDQYRQPFDAVLQSPQARDELDDFDVELAMCQLVGPLAFARMTGLHTMSRHHCERIVDDFLTAHRRVRPGGQSVAARDSSPK
;
A
#
# COMPACT_ATOMS: atom_id res chain seq x y z
N MET A 1 -12.59 31.96 15.27
CA MET A 1 -11.24 31.89 14.72
C MET A 1 -11.31 30.90 13.55
N LEU A 2 -11.45 31.43 12.32
CA LEU A 2 -11.61 30.63 11.10
C LEU A 2 -10.27 30.04 10.71
N PRO A 3 -10.20 28.77 10.23
CA PRO A 3 -8.94 28.21 9.75
C PRO A 3 -8.56 28.82 8.40
N ASP A 4 -7.29 29.12 8.26
CA ASP A 4 -6.64 29.78 7.14
C ASP A 4 -6.97 29.17 5.79
N GLY A 5 -7.58 29.99 4.91
CA GLY A 5 -7.87 29.70 3.52
C GLY A 5 -6.65 29.81 2.59
N ASP A 6 -5.47 29.28 2.96
CA ASP A 6 -4.23 29.42 2.20
C ASP A 6 -4.03 28.35 1.10
N ASP A 7 -4.91 27.35 1.02
CA ASP A 7 -4.83 26.29 0.01
C ASP A 7 -5.64 26.58 -1.28
N ALA A 8 -6.35 27.73 -1.33
CA ALA A 8 -7.27 28.06 -2.41
C ALA A 8 -6.66 28.99 -3.50
N ASP A 9 -5.36 29.38 -3.43
CA ASP A 9 -4.76 30.20 -4.48
C ASP A 9 -4.41 29.38 -5.73
N PRO A 10 -5.10 29.61 -6.87
CA PRO A 10 -4.82 28.89 -8.12
C PRO A 10 -3.38 29.01 -8.59
N ARG A 11 -2.67 30.07 -8.21
CA ARG A 11 -1.25 30.27 -8.55
C ARG A 11 -0.36 29.33 -7.73
N ARG A 12 -0.69 29.15 -6.45
CA ARG A 12 0.01 28.24 -5.55
C ARG A 12 -0.17 26.79 -6.01
N ALA A 13 -1.41 26.37 -6.33
CA ALA A 13 -1.69 25.05 -6.86
C ALA A 13 -0.92 24.77 -8.17
N ARG A 14 -0.89 25.72 -9.10
CA ARG A 14 -0.15 25.58 -10.38
C ARG A 14 1.35 25.45 -10.16
N SER A 15 1.95 26.25 -9.25
CA SER A 15 3.39 26.14 -8.97
C SER A 15 3.74 24.79 -8.32
N ARG A 16 2.91 24.28 -7.41
CA ARG A 16 3.06 22.95 -6.81
C ARG A 16 2.99 21.86 -7.87
N THR A 17 2.01 21.91 -8.75
CA THR A 17 1.85 20.95 -9.86
C THR A 17 3.10 20.94 -10.76
N ARG A 18 3.59 22.11 -11.19
CA ARG A 18 4.79 22.22 -12.04
C ARG A 18 6.04 21.65 -11.37
N LEU A 19 6.21 21.87 -10.08
CA LEU A 19 7.33 21.31 -9.32
C LEU A 19 7.25 19.79 -9.26
N LEU A 20 6.07 19.24 -8.99
CA LEU A 20 5.86 17.79 -8.94
C LEU A 20 5.99 17.14 -10.32
N ASP A 21 5.52 17.79 -11.41
CA ASP A 21 5.70 17.28 -12.78
C ASP A 21 7.19 17.21 -13.16
N ALA A 22 7.93 18.27 -12.84
CA ALA A 22 9.37 18.30 -13.09
C ALA A 22 10.12 17.23 -12.28
N ALA A 23 9.78 17.09 -11.00
CA ALA A 23 10.38 16.07 -10.13
C ALA A 23 10.05 14.65 -10.60
N ALA A 24 8.80 14.42 -11.03
CA ALA A 24 8.36 13.17 -11.61
C ALA A 24 9.13 12.79 -12.87
N HIS A 25 9.32 13.75 -13.78
CA HIS A 25 10.10 13.54 -14.98
C HIS A 25 11.56 13.22 -14.66
N LEU A 26 12.20 13.98 -13.79
CA LEU A 26 13.59 13.73 -13.37
C LEU A 26 13.73 12.36 -12.70
N LEU A 27 12.78 11.99 -11.85
CA LEU A 27 12.76 10.69 -11.17
C LEU A 27 12.66 9.53 -12.18
N SER A 28 11.79 9.66 -13.18
CA SER A 28 11.58 8.61 -14.20
C SER A 28 12.77 8.45 -15.15
N THR A 29 13.53 9.51 -15.41
CA THR A 29 14.64 9.49 -16.38
C THR A 29 16.01 9.29 -15.76
N GLY A 30 16.23 9.77 -14.54
CA GLY A 30 17.55 9.78 -13.89
C GLY A 30 17.54 9.21 -12.46
N GLY A 31 16.42 8.63 -11.98
CA GLY A 31 16.32 8.09 -10.64
C GLY A 31 16.30 9.15 -9.54
N VAL A 32 16.42 8.71 -8.29
CA VAL A 32 16.34 9.58 -7.10
C VAL A 32 17.44 10.64 -7.10
N GLU A 33 18.64 10.29 -7.53
CA GLU A 33 19.80 11.17 -7.57
C GLU A 33 19.62 12.38 -8.50
N ALA A 34 18.75 12.24 -9.51
CA ALA A 34 18.43 13.34 -10.43
C ALA A 34 17.45 14.36 -9.82
N VAL A 35 16.73 14.00 -8.75
CA VAL A 35 15.71 14.86 -8.11
C VAL A 35 16.36 15.76 -7.07
N THR A 36 17.12 16.74 -7.54
CA THR A 36 17.70 17.79 -6.69
C THR A 36 16.87 19.06 -6.73
N ILE A 37 16.95 19.88 -5.68
CA ILE A 37 16.26 21.19 -5.63
C ILE A 37 16.62 22.03 -6.86
N GLU A 38 17.89 22.03 -7.24
CA GLU A 38 18.40 22.78 -8.39
C GLU A 38 17.81 22.25 -9.72
N ALA A 39 17.87 20.94 -9.96
CA ALA A 39 17.34 20.33 -11.16
C ALA A 39 15.82 20.56 -11.29
N VAL A 40 15.08 20.39 -10.20
CA VAL A 40 13.63 20.60 -10.18
C VAL A 40 13.26 22.05 -10.42
N THR A 41 13.92 23.02 -9.79
CA THR A 41 13.65 24.45 -10.02
C THR A 41 13.98 24.87 -11.44
N LYS A 42 15.06 24.36 -12.02
CA LYS A 42 15.44 24.57 -13.41
C LYS A 42 14.42 23.99 -14.39
N ALA A 43 14.00 22.74 -14.19
CA ALA A 43 13.07 22.06 -15.06
C ALA A 43 11.65 22.63 -14.97
N SER A 44 11.18 22.94 -13.75
CA SER A 44 9.84 23.50 -13.51
C SER A 44 9.72 24.98 -13.88
N LYS A 45 10.84 25.71 -14.00
CA LYS A 45 10.90 27.18 -14.09
C LYS A 45 10.19 27.88 -12.93
N VAL A 46 10.23 27.27 -11.73
CA VAL A 46 9.68 27.82 -10.49
C VAL A 46 10.83 28.26 -9.60
N ALA A 47 10.70 29.46 -9.01
CA ALA A 47 11.75 30.01 -8.14
C ALA A 47 12.00 29.12 -6.92
N ARG A 48 13.26 29.03 -6.47
CA ARG A 48 13.68 28.25 -5.31
C ARG A 48 12.93 28.63 -4.02
N THR A 49 12.67 29.93 -3.83
CA THR A 49 11.87 30.42 -2.70
C THR A 49 10.42 29.91 -2.72
N THR A 50 9.83 29.79 -3.92
CA THR A 50 8.50 29.22 -4.09
C THR A 50 8.50 27.72 -3.83
N LEU A 51 9.55 26.99 -4.23
CA LEU A 51 9.71 25.58 -3.92
C LEU A 51 9.71 25.36 -2.41
N TYR A 52 10.51 26.12 -1.64
CA TYR A 52 10.57 25.97 -0.19
C TYR A 52 9.29 26.37 0.55
N ARG A 53 8.38 27.13 -0.08
CA ARG A 53 7.03 27.36 0.46
C ARG A 53 6.11 26.12 0.33
N HIS A 54 6.39 25.22 -0.63
CA HIS A 54 5.64 24.00 -0.85
C HIS A 54 6.26 22.77 -0.19
N PHE A 55 7.58 22.71 -0.17
CA PHE A 55 8.35 21.55 0.28
C PHE A 55 9.50 22.01 1.17
N THR A 56 9.48 21.57 2.41
CA THR A 56 10.47 21.96 3.43
C THR A 56 11.88 21.43 3.13
N SER A 57 11.95 20.30 2.37
CA SER A 57 13.20 19.64 2.03
C SER A 57 13.12 18.92 0.69
N SER A 58 14.25 18.42 0.19
CA SER A 58 14.31 17.54 -0.97
C SER A 58 13.60 16.21 -0.71
N SER A 59 13.71 15.69 0.50
CA SER A 59 13.02 14.46 0.92
C SER A 59 11.50 14.64 0.91
N HIS A 60 10.99 15.79 1.38
CA HIS A 60 9.57 16.11 1.32
C HIS A 60 9.07 16.25 -0.13
N LEU A 61 9.84 16.89 -1.01
CA LEU A 61 9.52 16.99 -2.44
C LEU A 61 9.48 15.60 -3.09
N LEU A 62 10.50 14.79 -2.84
CA LEU A 62 10.61 13.44 -3.36
C LEU A 62 9.43 12.58 -2.90
N ALA A 63 9.10 12.66 -1.64
CA ALA A 63 7.98 12.00 -1.02
C ALA A 63 6.64 12.35 -1.69
N ALA A 64 6.35 13.64 -1.85
CA ALA A 64 5.15 14.13 -2.52
C ALA A 64 5.13 13.76 -4.03
N THR A 65 6.31 13.58 -4.62
CA THR A 65 6.45 13.10 -6.00
C THR A 65 6.08 11.62 -6.10
N PHE A 66 6.53 10.80 -5.16
CA PHE A 66 6.13 9.39 -5.09
C PHE A 66 4.63 9.22 -4.89
N GLU A 67 3.99 10.01 -4.01
CA GLU A 67 2.53 9.97 -3.82
C GLU A 67 1.76 10.10 -5.15
N ARG A 68 2.29 10.86 -6.09
CA ARG A 68 1.66 11.10 -7.39
C ARG A 68 1.73 9.90 -8.33
N PHE A 69 2.70 9.01 -8.14
CA PHE A 69 2.84 7.76 -8.88
C PHE A 69 2.05 6.61 -8.26
N LEU A 70 1.53 6.82 -7.04
CA LEU A 70 0.75 5.79 -6.39
C LEU A 70 -0.62 5.69 -7.03
N PRO A 71 -1.00 4.51 -7.55
CA PRO A 71 -2.33 4.30 -8.10
C PRO A 71 -3.41 4.52 -7.04
N GLN A 72 -4.60 4.94 -7.50
CA GLN A 72 -5.74 5.07 -6.62
C GLN A 72 -6.13 3.71 -6.03
N VAL A 73 -6.29 3.67 -4.71
CA VAL A 73 -6.75 2.46 -4.04
C VAL A 73 -8.25 2.30 -4.27
N THR A 74 -8.62 1.16 -4.86
CA THR A 74 -10.02 0.83 -5.08
C THR A 74 -10.60 0.16 -3.83
N PRO A 75 -11.81 0.55 -3.39
CA PRO A 75 -12.44 -0.08 -2.23
C PRO A 75 -12.62 -1.60 -2.45
N PRO A 76 -12.70 -2.39 -1.36
CA PRO A 76 -12.95 -3.83 -1.44
C PRO A 76 -14.32 -4.12 -2.07
N LEU A 77 -14.52 -5.39 -2.47
CA LEU A 77 -15.82 -5.86 -2.91
C LEU A 77 -16.83 -5.78 -1.75
N PRO A 78 -18.15 -5.71 -2.07
CA PRO A 78 -19.19 -5.75 -1.03
C PRO A 78 -19.09 -6.98 -0.14
N SER A 79 -19.51 -6.86 1.11
CA SER A 79 -19.52 -7.95 2.10
C SER A 79 -20.46 -9.12 1.75
N SER A 80 -21.31 -8.97 0.73
CA SER A 80 -22.14 -10.05 0.17
C SER A 80 -21.34 -11.05 -0.66
N VAL A 81 -20.10 -10.69 -1.06
CA VAL A 81 -19.18 -11.58 -1.80
C VAL A 81 -18.43 -12.45 -0.79
N PRO A 82 -18.21 -13.75 -1.08
CA PRO A 82 -17.44 -14.63 -0.20
C PRO A 82 -16.06 -14.06 0.15
N LEU A 83 -15.61 -14.26 1.40
CA LEU A 83 -14.32 -13.76 1.91
C LEU A 83 -13.15 -14.11 0.99
N ARG A 84 -13.11 -15.36 0.52
CA ARG A 84 -12.11 -15.84 -0.42
C ARG A 84 -12.02 -14.96 -1.67
N GLU A 85 -13.15 -14.65 -2.28
CA GLU A 85 -13.19 -13.87 -3.53
C GLU A 85 -12.82 -12.41 -3.29
N GLN A 86 -13.21 -11.84 -2.15
CA GLN A 86 -12.80 -10.50 -1.75
C GLN A 86 -11.26 -10.40 -1.63
N LEU A 87 -10.62 -11.37 -0.97
CA LEU A 87 -9.17 -11.41 -0.79
C LEU A 87 -8.44 -11.63 -2.12
N ILE A 88 -8.93 -12.55 -2.98
CA ILE A 88 -8.35 -12.80 -4.31
C ILE A 88 -8.39 -11.53 -5.16
N GLU A 89 -9.52 -10.83 -5.16
CA GLU A 89 -9.67 -9.60 -5.93
C GLU A 89 -8.72 -8.50 -5.44
N LEU A 90 -8.64 -8.28 -4.11
CA LEU A 90 -7.70 -7.32 -3.53
C LEU A 90 -6.26 -7.66 -3.89
N LEU A 91 -5.89 -8.94 -3.75
CA LEU A 91 -4.54 -9.39 -4.02
C LEU A 91 -4.18 -9.29 -5.50
N THR A 92 -5.14 -9.58 -6.40
CA THR A 92 -4.97 -9.44 -7.85
C THR A 92 -4.78 -7.99 -8.26
N ARG A 93 -5.59 -7.08 -7.69
CA ARG A 93 -5.41 -5.62 -7.88
C ARG A 93 -4.04 -5.17 -7.38
N GLN A 94 -3.61 -5.62 -6.22
CA GLN A 94 -2.30 -5.30 -5.67
C GLN A 94 -1.16 -5.82 -6.56
N ALA A 95 -1.29 -7.02 -7.12
CA ALA A 95 -0.32 -7.58 -8.06
C ALA A 95 -0.21 -6.73 -9.33
N THR A 96 -1.35 -6.26 -9.87
CA THR A 96 -1.40 -5.35 -11.01
C THR A 96 -0.72 -4.02 -10.70
N LEU A 97 -1.00 -3.42 -9.55
CA LEU A 97 -0.36 -2.19 -9.10
C LEU A 97 1.17 -2.33 -9.03
N PHE A 98 1.65 -3.43 -8.46
CA PHE A 98 3.09 -3.71 -8.41
C PHE A 98 3.70 -3.96 -9.80
N ALA A 99 2.95 -4.57 -10.73
CA ALA A 99 3.42 -4.81 -12.09
C ALA A 99 3.53 -3.50 -12.91
N GLU A 100 2.57 -2.61 -12.76
CA GLU A 100 2.51 -1.33 -13.49
C GLU A 100 3.46 -0.27 -12.91
N ALA A 101 3.71 -0.30 -11.60
CA ALA A 101 4.63 0.64 -10.97
C ALA A 101 6.06 0.42 -11.49
N PRO A 102 6.79 1.48 -11.88
CA PRO A 102 8.19 1.37 -12.26
C PRO A 102 9.01 0.76 -11.12
N LEU A 103 9.70 -0.35 -11.38
CA LEU A 103 10.39 -1.15 -10.35
C LEU A 103 11.36 -0.31 -9.51
N HIS A 104 12.16 0.53 -10.18
CA HIS A 104 13.10 1.41 -9.51
C HIS A 104 12.41 2.40 -8.57
N LEU A 105 11.21 2.88 -8.91
CA LEU A 105 10.44 3.78 -8.04
C LEU A 105 9.88 3.04 -6.82
N THR A 106 9.35 1.85 -7.03
CA THR A 106 8.81 1.02 -5.93
C THR A 106 9.91 0.63 -4.94
N THR A 107 11.04 0.12 -5.46
CA THR A 107 12.18 -0.28 -4.63
C THR A 107 12.78 0.92 -3.88
N LEU A 108 12.97 2.04 -4.57
CA LEU A 108 13.51 3.26 -3.96
C LEU A 108 12.55 3.87 -2.95
N ALA A 109 11.24 3.83 -3.18
CA ALA A 109 10.26 4.24 -2.19
C ALA A 109 10.39 3.41 -0.91
N TRP A 110 10.50 2.09 -1.01
CA TRP A 110 10.70 1.22 0.14
C TRP A 110 12.03 1.46 0.86
N VAL A 111 13.12 1.64 0.12
CA VAL A 111 14.45 1.92 0.70
C VAL A 111 14.51 3.33 1.30
N SER A 112 14.04 4.34 0.58
CA SER A 112 14.06 5.73 1.05
C SER A 112 13.07 6.00 2.19
N LEU A 113 11.97 5.22 2.24
CA LEU A 113 10.99 5.25 3.32
C LEU A 113 11.32 4.25 4.44
N GLY A 114 12.43 3.49 4.33
CA GLY A 114 12.91 2.58 5.35
C GLY A 114 13.21 3.29 6.69
N PRO A 115 13.39 2.55 7.79
CA PRO A 115 13.78 3.12 9.06
C PRO A 115 15.15 3.78 8.92
N THR A 116 15.18 5.11 8.75
CA THR A 116 16.42 5.87 8.73
C THR A 116 16.86 6.13 10.15
N SER A 117 18.07 5.69 10.48
CA SER A 117 18.75 5.94 11.75
C SER A 117 19.30 7.38 11.84
N SER A 118 18.69 8.36 11.18
CA SER A 118 19.23 9.72 11.14
C SER A 118 18.39 10.69 11.97
N ASN A 119 19.04 11.29 12.95
CA ASN A 119 18.60 12.40 13.79
C ASN A 119 18.44 13.69 12.98
N SER A 120 17.43 13.80 12.12
CA SER A 120 17.12 15.05 11.43
C SER A 120 15.62 15.32 11.44
N ASP A 121 15.24 16.59 11.51
CA ASP A 121 13.85 17.08 11.41
C ASP A 121 13.12 16.57 10.14
N ASP A 122 13.88 16.15 9.14
CA ASP A 122 13.43 15.54 7.90
C ASP A 122 12.85 14.13 8.09
N ALA A 123 13.29 13.40 9.12
CA ALA A 123 12.80 12.04 9.42
C ALA A 123 11.29 12.02 9.73
N GLY A 124 10.77 13.06 10.37
CA GLY A 124 9.34 13.16 10.73
C GLY A 124 8.42 13.24 9.51
N HIS A 125 8.77 14.00 8.48
CA HIS A 125 7.96 14.13 7.27
C HIS A 125 7.99 12.86 6.40
N THR A 126 9.16 12.26 6.26
CA THR A 126 9.34 11.00 5.53
C THR A 126 8.59 9.86 6.22
N GLN A 127 8.67 9.78 7.56
CA GLN A 127 7.94 8.79 8.35
C GLN A 127 6.43 8.97 8.22
N SER A 128 5.92 10.20 8.30
CA SER A 128 4.48 10.47 8.19
C SER A 128 3.94 10.14 6.80
N LEU A 129 4.74 10.32 5.74
CA LEU A 129 4.37 9.91 4.39
C LEU A 129 4.34 8.41 4.25
N ARG A 130 5.39 7.72 4.71
CA ARG A 130 5.45 6.26 4.72
C ARG A 130 4.21 5.66 5.39
N THR A 131 3.87 6.18 6.58
CA THR A 131 2.68 5.75 7.32
C THR A 131 1.42 5.94 6.48
N ARG A 132 1.22 7.11 5.88
CA ARG A 132 0.04 7.37 5.03
C ARG A 132 -0.03 6.45 3.81
N VAL A 133 1.09 6.22 3.14
CA VAL A 133 1.16 5.31 1.98
C VAL A 133 0.82 3.89 2.40
N VAL A 134 1.46 3.39 3.46
CA VAL A 134 1.21 2.05 3.98
C VAL A 134 -0.25 1.92 4.40
N ASP A 135 -0.80 2.88 5.16
CA ASP A 135 -2.18 2.88 5.62
C ASP A 135 -3.17 2.91 4.44
N GLN A 136 -2.91 3.71 3.42
CA GLN A 136 -3.75 3.78 2.23
C GLN A 136 -3.87 2.42 1.52
N TYR A 137 -2.75 1.70 1.36
CA TYR A 137 -2.76 0.38 0.70
C TYR A 137 -3.24 -0.74 1.61
N ARG A 138 -3.06 -0.59 2.92
CA ARG A 138 -3.50 -1.54 3.92
C ARG A 138 -5.02 -1.49 4.16
N GLN A 139 -5.61 -0.29 4.11
CA GLN A 139 -7.01 -0.05 4.46
C GLN A 139 -8.03 -1.01 3.81
N PRO A 140 -7.97 -1.34 2.51
CA PRO A 140 -8.91 -2.30 1.90
C PRO A 140 -8.78 -3.71 2.47
N PHE A 141 -7.55 -4.16 2.78
CA PHE A 141 -7.29 -5.45 3.39
C PHE A 141 -7.76 -5.48 4.85
N ASP A 142 -7.45 -4.43 5.62
CA ASP A 142 -7.92 -4.29 7.01
C ASP A 142 -9.46 -4.34 7.07
N ALA A 143 -10.15 -3.68 6.14
CA ALA A 143 -11.60 -3.71 6.06
C ALA A 143 -12.16 -5.11 5.82
N VAL A 144 -11.50 -5.94 5.02
CA VAL A 144 -11.91 -7.32 4.75
C VAL A 144 -11.51 -8.26 5.89
N LEU A 145 -10.26 -8.20 6.36
CA LEU A 145 -9.72 -9.09 7.39
C LEU A 145 -10.35 -8.85 8.77
N GLN A 146 -10.81 -7.62 9.05
CA GLN A 146 -11.50 -7.28 10.29
C GLN A 146 -13.04 -7.30 10.15
N SER A 147 -13.55 -7.74 9.00
CA SER A 147 -14.99 -7.82 8.77
C SER A 147 -15.68 -8.85 9.68
N PRO A 148 -17.00 -8.72 9.92
CA PRO A 148 -17.77 -9.76 10.62
C PRO A 148 -17.62 -11.13 9.95
N GLN A 149 -17.63 -11.18 8.63
CA GLN A 149 -17.44 -12.41 7.87
C GLN A 149 -16.10 -13.10 8.15
N ALA A 150 -15.00 -12.34 8.17
CA ALA A 150 -13.68 -12.88 8.50
C ALA A 150 -13.64 -13.42 9.94
N ARG A 151 -14.25 -12.73 10.91
CA ARG A 151 -14.33 -13.19 12.30
C ARG A 151 -15.14 -14.48 12.47
N ASP A 152 -16.13 -14.71 11.61
CA ASP A 152 -16.96 -15.91 11.64
C ASP A 152 -16.28 -17.11 10.98
N GLU A 153 -15.45 -16.87 9.95
CA GLU A 153 -14.82 -17.92 9.15
C GLU A 153 -13.43 -18.30 9.63
N LEU A 154 -12.70 -17.34 10.25
CA LEU A 154 -11.29 -17.49 10.64
C LEU A 154 -11.13 -17.52 12.18
N ASP A 155 -10.11 -18.23 12.63
CA ASP A 155 -9.63 -18.14 14.01
C ASP A 155 -8.95 -16.78 14.24
N ASP A 156 -8.64 -16.48 15.50
CA ASP A 156 -7.93 -15.24 15.86
C ASP A 156 -6.53 -15.26 15.25
N PHE A 157 -6.15 -14.15 14.63
CA PHE A 157 -4.85 -14.01 13.96
C PHE A 157 -4.34 -12.55 14.03
N ASP A 158 -3.04 -12.40 13.91
CA ASP A 158 -2.38 -11.10 13.79
C ASP A 158 -2.60 -10.53 12.37
N VAL A 159 -3.33 -9.41 12.28
CA VAL A 159 -3.65 -8.74 11.01
C VAL A 159 -2.40 -8.23 10.29
N GLU A 160 -1.35 -7.82 11.02
CA GLU A 160 -0.10 -7.35 10.41
C GLU A 160 0.67 -8.51 9.79
N LEU A 161 0.71 -9.64 10.48
CA LEU A 161 1.30 -10.87 9.95
C LEU A 161 0.49 -11.39 8.75
N ALA A 162 -0.84 -11.35 8.81
CA ALA A 162 -1.72 -11.71 7.69
C ALA A 162 -1.42 -10.86 6.45
N MET A 163 -1.22 -9.55 6.62
CA MET A 163 -0.79 -8.67 5.54
C MET A 163 0.56 -9.08 4.96
N CYS A 164 1.53 -9.42 5.80
CA CYS A 164 2.82 -9.92 5.34
C CYS A 164 2.70 -11.24 4.57
N GLN A 165 1.84 -12.16 5.00
CA GLN A 165 1.59 -13.44 4.34
C GLN A 165 0.92 -13.27 2.97
N LEU A 166 -0.05 -12.36 2.86
CA LEU A 166 -0.80 -12.11 1.63
C LEU A 166 -0.01 -11.28 0.62
N VAL A 167 0.53 -10.14 1.04
CA VAL A 167 1.15 -9.16 0.14
C VAL A 167 2.65 -9.40 -0.04
N GLY A 168 3.31 -9.99 0.95
CA GLY A 168 4.76 -10.25 0.94
C GLY A 168 5.25 -11.02 -0.30
N PRO A 169 4.62 -12.12 -0.71
CA PRO A 169 5.01 -12.85 -1.91
C PRO A 169 4.97 -12.00 -3.19
N LEU A 170 3.97 -11.11 -3.31
CA LEU A 170 3.83 -10.20 -4.45
C LEU A 170 4.97 -9.19 -4.48
N ALA A 171 5.24 -8.57 -3.34
CA ALA A 171 6.32 -7.59 -3.18
C ALA A 171 7.68 -8.23 -3.46
N PHE A 172 7.94 -9.41 -2.90
CA PHE A 172 9.19 -10.15 -3.11
C PHE A 172 9.39 -10.55 -4.58
N ALA A 173 8.36 -11.12 -5.21
CA ALA A 173 8.42 -11.50 -6.63
C ALA A 173 8.70 -10.29 -7.52
N ARG A 174 8.10 -9.13 -7.22
CA ARG A 174 8.33 -7.88 -7.94
C ARG A 174 9.74 -7.35 -7.75
N MET A 175 10.25 -7.33 -6.52
CA MET A 175 11.60 -6.82 -6.21
C MET A 175 12.70 -7.66 -6.82
N THR A 176 12.53 -8.99 -6.86
CA THR A 176 13.54 -9.93 -7.35
C THR A 176 13.43 -10.23 -8.84
N GLY A 177 12.29 -9.88 -9.46
CA GLY A 177 12.03 -10.24 -10.86
C GLY A 177 11.88 -11.73 -11.10
N LEU A 178 11.74 -12.54 -10.04
CA LEU A 178 11.68 -14.00 -10.15
C LEU A 178 10.42 -14.48 -10.89
N HIS A 179 9.31 -13.77 -10.71
CA HIS A 179 8.03 -14.24 -11.22
C HIS A 179 7.03 -13.11 -11.44
N THR A 180 6.22 -13.20 -12.50
CA THR A 180 5.07 -12.33 -12.70
C THR A 180 3.86 -12.94 -12.01
N MET A 181 3.28 -12.22 -11.05
CA MET A 181 2.15 -12.70 -10.28
C MET A 181 0.88 -12.64 -11.11
N SER A 182 0.27 -13.81 -11.35
CA SER A 182 -1.03 -13.95 -12.02
C SER A 182 -2.15 -14.09 -10.99
N ARG A 183 -3.43 -13.97 -11.43
CA ARG A 183 -4.59 -14.26 -10.60
C ARG A 183 -4.51 -15.66 -9.95
N HIS A 184 -4.04 -16.67 -10.69
CA HIS A 184 -3.89 -18.03 -10.16
C HIS A 184 -2.91 -18.09 -8.98
N HIS A 185 -1.81 -17.32 -9.03
CA HIS A 185 -0.90 -17.22 -7.88
C HIS A 185 -1.57 -16.55 -6.68
N CYS A 186 -2.36 -15.51 -6.91
CA CYS A 186 -3.14 -14.84 -5.86
C CYS A 186 -4.16 -15.80 -5.22
N GLU A 187 -4.85 -16.61 -6.03
CA GLU A 187 -5.77 -17.65 -5.56
C GLU A 187 -5.07 -18.64 -4.63
N ARG A 188 -3.90 -19.15 -5.01
CA ARG A 188 -3.12 -20.06 -4.17
C ARG A 188 -2.69 -19.42 -2.85
N ILE A 189 -2.18 -18.20 -2.88
CA ILE A 189 -1.77 -17.49 -1.66
C ILE A 189 -2.96 -17.32 -0.71
N VAL A 190 -4.12 -16.95 -1.23
CA VAL A 190 -5.34 -16.80 -0.43
C VAL A 190 -5.83 -18.15 0.10
N ASP A 191 -5.80 -19.20 -0.71
CA ASP A 191 -6.22 -20.55 -0.30
C ASP A 191 -5.33 -21.11 0.82
N ASP A 192 -4.00 -20.90 0.72
CA ASP A 192 -3.05 -21.30 1.75
C ASP A 192 -3.30 -20.50 3.05
N PHE A 193 -3.50 -19.19 2.95
CA PHE A 193 -3.85 -18.34 4.08
C PHE A 193 -5.15 -18.78 4.77
N LEU A 194 -6.22 -18.94 4.00
CA LEU A 194 -7.52 -19.36 4.54
C LEU A 194 -7.46 -20.77 5.15
N THR A 195 -6.70 -21.68 4.56
CA THR A 195 -6.52 -23.04 5.10
C THR A 195 -5.80 -23.01 6.45
N ALA A 196 -4.77 -22.17 6.58
CA ALA A 196 -4.00 -22.03 7.82
C ALA A 196 -4.79 -21.38 8.95
N HIS A 197 -5.77 -20.53 8.64
CA HIS A 197 -6.53 -19.74 9.62
C HIS A 197 -8.01 -20.12 9.72
N ARG A 198 -8.43 -21.17 9.02
CA ARG A 198 -9.84 -21.61 9.05
C ARG A 198 -10.25 -22.05 10.45
N ARG A 199 -11.32 -21.46 10.98
CA ARG A 199 -11.89 -21.88 12.25
C ARG A 199 -12.39 -23.32 12.17
N VAL A 200 -11.77 -24.19 12.96
CA VAL A 200 -12.26 -25.57 13.15
C VAL A 200 -13.51 -25.51 14.01
N ARG A 201 -14.68 -25.59 13.39
CA ARG A 201 -15.91 -25.79 14.17
C ARG A 201 -15.79 -27.12 14.91
N PRO A 202 -15.87 -27.18 16.25
CA PRO A 202 -15.91 -28.46 16.95
C PRO A 202 -17.06 -29.27 16.39
N GLY A 203 -16.72 -30.42 15.82
CA GLY A 203 -17.61 -31.26 15.04
C GLY A 203 -18.87 -31.58 15.82
N GLY A 204 -20.00 -31.48 15.14
CA GLY A 204 -21.20 -32.14 15.59
C GLY A 204 -20.89 -33.61 15.84
N GLN A 205 -20.87 -34.00 17.11
CA GLN A 205 -20.83 -35.40 17.49
C GLN A 205 -21.99 -36.10 16.76
N SER A 206 -21.64 -36.91 15.80
CA SER A 206 -22.57 -37.92 15.26
C SER A 206 -23.04 -38.75 16.44
N VAL A 207 -24.26 -38.52 16.87
CA VAL A 207 -24.98 -39.41 17.78
C VAL A 207 -25.18 -40.70 17.01
N ALA A 208 -24.19 -41.59 17.05
CA ALA A 208 -24.37 -42.96 16.69
C ALA A 208 -25.38 -43.55 17.66
N ALA A 209 -26.60 -43.76 17.17
CA ALA A 209 -27.66 -44.46 17.87
C ALA A 209 -27.11 -45.78 18.38
N ARG A 210 -26.98 -45.90 19.71
CA ARG A 210 -26.88 -47.19 20.38
C ARG A 210 -28.28 -47.81 20.31
N ASP A 211 -28.49 -48.62 19.30
CA ASP A 211 -29.61 -49.57 19.31
C ASP A 211 -29.26 -50.70 20.26
N SER A 212 -29.77 -50.60 21.45
CA SER A 212 -29.72 -51.63 22.46
C SER A 212 -31.07 -52.34 22.42
N SER A 213 -31.16 -53.46 21.73
CA SER A 213 -32.26 -54.40 21.93
C SER A 213 -31.79 -55.52 22.81
N PRO A 214 -32.53 -55.82 23.89
CA PRO A 214 -32.28 -56.96 24.75
C PRO A 214 -33.02 -58.19 24.27
N LYS A 215 -32.36 -59.32 24.23
CA LYS A 215 -32.89 -60.60 24.70
C LYS A 215 -31.77 -61.59 24.88
#